data_6979e3d2b09db211327011de288cff94
#
_entry.id   6979e3d2b09db211327011de288cff94
#
_cell.length_a   1.000
_cell.length_b   1.000
_cell.length_c   1.000
_cell.angle_alpha   90.00
_cell.angle_beta   90.00
_cell.angle_gamma   90.00
#
_symmetry.space_group_name_H-M   'P 1'
#
loop_
_entity.id
_entity.type
_entity.pdbx_description
1 polymer ?
#
loop_
_entity_poly.entity_id
_entity_poly.type
_entity_poly.pdbx_seq_one_letter_code
_entity_poly.pdbx_strand_id
1 'polypeptide(L)' 'MTRDTGARDSLALVYFTDRGIEELASRRGDDEVTLDWLSEQLRTFVDLNPEFETPIERFATWLARLDDDED' A
#
# COMPACT_ATOMS: atom_id res chain seq x y z
N MET A 1 -19.06 18.06 17.14
CA MET A 1 -18.46 17.72 15.88
C MET A 1 -18.77 16.34 15.48
N THR A 2 -19.81 16.23 14.74
CA THR A 2 -20.21 14.91 14.31
C THR A 2 -19.20 14.26 13.41
N ARG A 3 -18.52 15.04 12.62
CA ARG A 3 -17.56 14.46 11.73
C ARG A 3 -16.43 13.80 12.50
N ASP A 4 -16.34 14.09 13.77
CA ASP A 4 -15.29 13.49 14.56
C ASP A 4 -15.38 11.99 14.58
N THR A 5 -16.57 11.45 14.63
CA THR A 5 -16.71 10.01 14.69
C THR A 5 -16.18 9.36 13.42
N GLY A 6 -16.67 9.82 12.29
CA GLY A 6 -16.19 9.27 11.03
C GLY A 6 -14.76 9.61 10.78
N ALA A 7 -14.39 10.84 11.11
CA ALA A 7 -13.02 11.26 10.90
C ALA A 7 -12.08 10.47 11.79
N ARG A 8 -12.52 10.16 12.99
CA ARG A 8 -11.66 9.41 13.90
C ARG A 8 -11.37 8.03 13.35
N ASP A 9 -12.38 7.37 12.82
CA ASP A 9 -12.18 6.07 12.23
C ASP A 9 -11.22 6.16 11.05
N SER A 10 -11.41 7.16 10.22
CA SER A 10 -10.53 7.33 9.07
C SER A 10 -9.11 7.63 9.50
N LEU A 11 -8.96 8.45 10.51
CA LEU A 11 -7.64 8.79 10.99
C LEU A 11 -6.94 7.58 11.56
N ALA A 12 -7.67 6.72 12.25
CA ALA A 12 -7.08 5.51 12.81
C ALA A 12 -6.55 4.62 11.69
N LEU A 13 -7.32 4.46 10.63
CA LEU A 13 -6.87 3.65 9.51
C LEU A 13 -5.65 4.26 8.84
N VAL A 14 -5.68 5.57 8.64
CA VAL A 14 -4.55 6.25 8.02
C VAL A 14 -3.31 6.11 8.90
N TYR A 15 -3.50 6.21 10.20
CA TYR A 15 -2.39 6.12 11.11
C TYR A 15 -1.72 4.76 11.04
N PHE A 16 -2.50 3.69 11.01
CA PHE A 16 -1.93 2.36 10.90
C PHE A 16 -1.23 2.15 9.57
N THR A 17 -1.83 2.65 8.51
CA THR A 17 -1.21 2.56 7.20
C THR A 17 0.11 3.32 7.20
N ASP A 18 0.10 4.50 7.79
CA ASP A 18 1.29 5.32 7.85
C ASP A 18 2.41 4.63 8.58
N ARG A 19 2.09 3.97 9.67
CA ARG A 19 3.10 3.27 10.44
C ARG A 19 3.72 2.14 9.63
N GLY A 20 2.90 1.41 8.89
CA GLY A 20 3.44 0.35 8.04
C GLY A 20 4.36 0.90 6.97
N ILE A 21 3.97 2.00 6.38
CA ILE A 21 4.80 2.62 5.36
C ILE A 21 6.11 3.12 5.96
N GLU A 22 6.03 3.71 7.14
CA GLU A 22 7.22 4.19 7.80
C GLU A 22 8.14 3.06 8.20
N GLU A 23 7.58 1.96 8.64
CA GLU A 23 8.40 0.83 9.01
C GLU A 23 9.11 0.28 7.77
N LEU A 24 8.41 0.21 6.66
CA LEU A 24 9.02 -0.24 5.42
C LEU A 24 10.18 0.67 5.04
N ALA A 25 9.94 1.98 5.06
CA ALA A 25 10.97 2.93 4.68
C ALA A 25 12.14 2.87 5.65
N SER A 26 11.86 2.67 6.92
CA SER A 26 12.91 2.64 7.93
C SER A 26 13.78 1.38 7.81
N ARG A 27 13.15 0.26 7.51
CA ARG A 27 13.89 -0.99 7.47
C ARG A 27 14.51 -1.28 6.12
N ARG A 28 13.87 -0.81 5.06
CA ARG A 28 14.31 -1.16 3.72
C ARG A 28 14.44 0.05 2.81
N GLY A 29 14.47 1.24 3.37
CA GLY A 29 14.51 2.44 2.56
C GLY A 29 15.72 2.53 1.66
N ASP A 30 16.80 1.86 2.03
CA ASP A 30 18.02 1.87 1.23
C ASP A 30 18.06 0.76 0.21
N ASP A 31 17.13 -0.18 0.28
CA ASP A 31 17.13 -1.30 -0.65
C ASP A 31 16.65 -0.84 -2.02
N GLU A 32 17.28 -1.40 -3.03
CA GLU A 32 16.82 -1.20 -4.40
C GLU A 32 16.29 -2.52 -4.91
N VAL A 33 15.03 -2.54 -5.29
CA VAL A 33 14.43 -3.76 -5.77
C VAL A 33 13.78 -3.48 -7.12
N THR A 34 13.64 -4.53 -7.90
CA THR A 34 12.95 -4.41 -9.16
C THR A 34 11.46 -4.49 -8.94
N LEU A 35 10.70 -3.95 -9.90
CA LEU A 35 9.26 -4.10 -9.84
C LEU A 35 8.86 -5.56 -10.01
N ASP A 36 9.69 -6.32 -10.69
CA ASP A 36 9.45 -7.74 -10.80
C ASP A 36 9.48 -8.41 -9.44
N TRP A 37 10.47 -8.07 -8.65
CA TRP A 37 10.56 -8.58 -7.30
C TRP A 37 9.33 -8.18 -6.49
N LEU A 38 8.94 -6.91 -6.60
CA LEU A 38 7.78 -6.41 -5.86
C LEU A 38 6.52 -7.14 -6.29
N SER A 39 6.36 -7.39 -7.58
CA SER A 39 5.21 -8.12 -8.06
C SER A 39 5.09 -9.48 -7.41
N GLU A 40 6.22 -10.16 -7.27
CA GLU A 40 6.23 -11.46 -6.63
C GLU A 40 5.80 -11.36 -5.17
N GLN A 41 6.26 -10.32 -4.48
CA GLN A 41 5.88 -10.15 -3.09
C GLN A 41 4.40 -9.86 -2.96
N LEU A 42 3.87 -9.03 -3.85
CA LEU A 42 2.43 -8.75 -3.83
C LEU A 42 1.62 -10.01 -4.06
N ARG A 43 2.07 -10.83 -4.99
CA ARG A 43 1.39 -12.08 -5.28
C ARG A 43 1.39 -13.00 -4.08
N THR A 44 2.54 -13.12 -3.45
CA THR A 44 2.67 -13.95 -2.25
C THR A 44 1.76 -13.43 -1.15
N PHE A 45 1.73 -12.12 -0.97
CA PHE A 45 0.91 -11.54 0.08
C PHE A 45 -0.57 -11.85 -0.14
N VAL A 46 -1.03 -11.73 -1.38
CA VAL A 46 -2.42 -12.01 -1.69
C VAL A 46 -2.73 -13.50 -1.50
N ASP A 47 -1.78 -14.36 -1.86
CA ASP A 47 -1.97 -15.77 -1.64
C ASP A 47 -2.20 -16.10 -0.18
N LEU A 48 -1.48 -15.41 0.69
CA LEU A 48 -1.62 -15.61 2.12
C LEU A 48 -2.81 -14.86 2.70
N ASN A 49 -3.24 -13.82 2.03
CA ASN A 49 -4.32 -12.97 2.52
C ASN A 49 -5.29 -12.64 1.39
N PRO A 50 -6.09 -13.63 0.98
CA PRO A 50 -6.96 -13.42 -0.18
C PRO A 50 -7.94 -12.26 -0.03
N GLU A 51 -8.25 -11.88 1.20
CA GLU A 51 -9.19 -10.80 1.43
C GLU A 51 -8.64 -9.46 0.94
N PHE A 52 -7.34 -9.38 0.67
CA PHE A 52 -6.74 -8.13 0.20
C PHE A 52 -6.52 -8.12 -1.30
N GLU A 53 -7.11 -9.05 -2.01
CA GLU A 53 -6.87 -9.16 -3.44
C GLU A 53 -7.19 -7.87 -4.17
N THR A 54 -8.36 -7.30 -3.93
CA THR A 54 -8.76 -6.10 -4.64
C THR A 54 -7.89 -4.89 -4.29
N PRO A 55 -7.63 -4.61 -3.02
CA PRO A 55 -6.74 -3.49 -2.72
C PRO A 55 -5.34 -3.64 -3.33
N ILE A 56 -4.82 -4.84 -3.32
CA ILE A 56 -3.48 -5.05 -3.86
C ILE A 56 -3.49 -4.91 -5.38
N GLU A 57 -4.54 -5.40 -6.02
CA GLU A 57 -4.65 -5.25 -7.46
C GLU A 57 -4.72 -3.78 -7.84
N ARG A 58 -5.46 -3.00 -7.08
CA ARG A 58 -5.56 -1.57 -7.34
C ARG A 58 -4.23 -0.87 -7.15
N PHE A 59 -3.51 -1.25 -6.11
CA PHE A 59 -2.21 -0.67 -5.85
C PHE A 59 -1.24 -1.00 -6.98
N ALA A 60 -1.24 -2.24 -7.41
CA ALA A 60 -0.33 -2.65 -8.47
C ALA A 60 -0.64 -1.93 -9.78
N THR A 61 -1.92 -1.78 -10.08
CA THR A 61 -2.31 -1.07 -11.30
C THR A 61 -1.92 0.39 -11.21
N TRP A 62 -2.11 0.99 -10.05
CA TRP A 62 -1.72 2.37 -9.84
C TRP A 62 -0.21 2.56 -10.04
N LEU A 63 0.57 1.64 -9.48
CA LEU A 63 2.02 1.71 -9.66
C LEU A 63 2.42 1.58 -11.12
N ALA A 64 1.75 0.67 -11.82
CA ALA A 64 2.09 0.42 -13.21
C ALA A 64 1.86 1.64 -14.08
N ARG A 65 0.96 2.52 -13.66
CA ARG A 65 0.59 3.66 -14.46
C ARG A 65 1.16 4.98 -13.97
N LEU A 66 2.03 4.91 -12.99
CA LEU A 66 2.56 6.15 -12.42
C LEU A 66 3.19 7.04 -13.46
N ASP A 67 3.98 6.47 -14.34
CA ASP A 67 4.68 7.27 -15.32
C ASP A 67 3.79 7.68 -16.47
N ASP A 68 2.68 7.00 -16.64
CA ASP A 68 1.78 7.30 -17.74
C ASP A 68 0.82 8.42 -17.42
N ASP A 69 0.73 8.78 -16.17
CA ASP A 69 -0.30 9.71 -15.72
C ASP A 69 -0.11 11.11 -16.20
N GLU A 70 1.11 11.52 -16.39
CA GLU A 70 1.32 12.91 -16.75
C GLU A 70 0.71 13.24 -18.09
N ASP A 71 0.35 12.24 -18.81
CA ASP A 71 -0.38 12.49 -20.04
C ASP A 71 -1.78 12.97 -19.74
#